data_9603117a931913f7a8e1b9f705e9e927
#
_entry.id   9603117a931913f7a8e1b9f705e9e927
#
_cell.length_a   1.000
_cell.length_b   1.000
_cell.length_c   1.000
_cell.angle_alpha   90.00
_cell.angle_beta   90.00
_cell.angle_gamma   90.00
#
_symmetry.space_group_name_H-M   'P 1'
#
loop_
_entity.id
_entity.type
_entity.pdbx_description
1 polymer ?
#
loop_
_entity_poly.entity_id
_entity_poly.type
_entity_poly.pdbx_seq_one_letter_code
_entity_poly.pdbx_strand_id
1 'polypeptide(L)'
;MELSGYGRLFGSFKLCGVLVIISTVLGIAVVAADENAGGKCKGKVELCQGAYQTPQQGKKQLAEFAGSYSTLEEWKARAKNIRECILRGSQLQPFPDRCPLNVIRHSKREHKGYTVENVAFESLPGIFVTGSLYMPMDFEGKLAGILCPHGHWGSKEEYGRFRPNMQYRCATLARMGAAVFAYDMVGWGDWKNAGWGHESCPKVLKLQLCNSVRAVDFLLTLPLVDGGRIAVTGASGGATQTFLLTAVDERIAVSIPVVQISAFFFGGCNCESGMPIHKSDMHQTNNVEIAALAAPRPQLIISDGKDWTSNTPQVEFPYIKNVYKLYGVEQDVENVHLPLEGHNYGVSKRIAAYKFLTRHLGLSLDKIMKPDGSFSESSVVIESIEDMLVFDAEHPRPANYIMGTDTEAIKGVLSGNMTCK
;
A
#
# COMPACT_ATOMS: atom_id res chain seq x y z
N MET A 1 -22.42 -63.98 23.85
CA MET A 1 -21.90 -65.00 22.92
C MET A 1 -20.71 -64.36 22.26
N GLU A 2 -19.57 -64.53 22.83
CA GLU A 2 -18.48 -65.49 22.55
C GLU A 2 -17.88 -65.18 21.19
N LEU A 3 -16.71 -64.69 21.17
CA LEU A 3 -15.34 -65.19 21.35
C LEU A 3 -14.61 -65.48 20.04
N SER A 4 -13.48 -64.97 20.03
CA SER A 4 -12.13 -65.47 19.66
C SER A 4 -11.73 -65.23 18.19
N GLY A 5 -10.50 -64.95 17.83
CA GLY A 5 -9.22 -64.88 18.49
C GLY A 5 -8.08 -64.97 17.45
N TYR A 6 -6.87 -64.66 17.85
CA TYR A 6 -5.55 -64.91 17.22
C TYR A 6 -5.24 -64.17 15.90
N GLY A 7 -4.06 -63.61 15.67
CA GLY A 7 -2.77 -63.91 16.21
C GLY A 7 -1.72 -62.85 15.80
N ARG A 8 -0.70 -62.80 16.61
CA ARG A 8 0.51 -61.95 16.47
C ARG A 8 1.37 -62.40 15.29
N LEU A 9 1.96 -61.41 14.60
CA LEU A 9 3.25 -61.66 13.95
C LEU A 9 4.11 -60.37 14.12
N PHE A 10 5.18 -60.57 14.87
CA PHE A 10 6.28 -59.58 15.06
C PHE A 10 7.08 -59.47 13.76
N GLY A 11 7.26 -58.27 13.25
CA GLY A 11 8.24 -57.95 12.22
C GLY A 11 8.99 -56.70 12.64
N SER A 12 10.22 -56.90 13.17
CA SER A 12 11.16 -55.85 13.47
C SER A 12 11.59 -55.13 12.20
N PHE A 13 11.29 -53.83 12.07
CA PHE A 13 11.97 -52.99 11.13
C PHE A 13 12.81 -51.94 11.90
N LYS A 14 14.12 -51.98 11.60
CA LYS A 14 15.13 -51.10 12.10
C LYS A 14 14.80 -49.63 11.74
N LEU A 15 14.74 -48.79 12.74
CA LEU A 15 14.73 -47.34 12.60
C LEU A 15 16.09 -46.90 12.06
N CYS A 16 16.14 -46.51 10.80
CA CYS A 16 17.26 -45.76 10.25
C CYS A 16 16.88 -44.26 10.41
N GLY A 17 17.41 -43.66 11.47
CA GLY A 17 17.24 -42.24 11.72
C GLY A 17 17.97 -41.41 10.67
N VAL A 18 17.23 -40.78 9.78
CA VAL A 18 17.77 -39.70 8.96
C VAL A 18 17.49 -38.41 9.70
N LEU A 19 18.55 -37.90 10.35
CA LEU A 19 18.58 -36.57 10.95
C LEU A 19 18.64 -35.57 9.80
N VAL A 20 17.50 -35.00 9.41
CA VAL A 20 17.49 -33.86 8.49
C VAL A 20 17.84 -32.61 9.29
N ILE A 21 19.12 -32.23 9.24
CA ILE A 21 19.56 -30.91 9.71
C ILE A 21 19.09 -29.90 8.66
N ILE A 22 18.00 -29.20 8.95
CA ILE A 22 17.60 -28.01 8.20
C ILE A 22 18.52 -26.87 8.65
N SER A 23 19.61 -26.70 7.94
CA SER A 23 20.45 -25.51 8.05
C SER A 23 19.71 -24.37 7.36
N THR A 24 18.99 -23.55 8.10
CA THR A 24 18.54 -22.24 7.63
C THR A 24 19.75 -21.32 7.52
N VAL A 25 20.36 -21.29 6.34
CA VAL A 25 21.34 -20.26 6.00
C VAL A 25 20.54 -18.97 5.76
N LEU A 26 20.53 -18.07 6.77
CA LEU A 26 20.17 -16.67 6.53
C LEU A 26 21.23 -16.06 5.61
N GLY A 27 20.96 -16.06 4.32
CA GLY A 27 21.75 -15.34 3.35
C GLY A 27 21.51 -13.84 3.50
N ILE A 28 22.40 -13.14 4.20
CA ILE A 28 22.47 -11.67 4.14
C ILE A 28 23.01 -11.32 2.76
N ALA A 29 22.12 -10.97 1.83
CA ALA A 29 22.52 -10.47 0.52
C ALA A 29 23.06 -9.04 0.70
N VAL A 30 24.37 -8.90 0.72
CA VAL A 30 25.04 -7.61 0.59
C VAL A 30 25.01 -7.23 -0.89
N VAL A 31 24.05 -6.40 -1.28
CA VAL A 31 24.02 -5.81 -2.63
C VAL A 31 25.01 -4.64 -2.64
N ALA A 32 26.07 -4.75 -3.44
CA ALA A 32 26.96 -3.63 -3.69
C ALA A 32 26.20 -2.54 -4.45
N ALA A 33 26.21 -1.33 -3.94
CA ALA A 33 25.56 -0.19 -4.58
C ALA A 33 26.37 0.24 -5.81
N ASP A 34 25.66 0.56 -6.89
CA ASP A 34 26.21 1.10 -8.14
C ASP A 34 26.86 2.48 -7.88
N GLU A 35 28.14 2.62 -8.20
CA GLU A 35 28.98 3.77 -7.80
C GLU A 35 28.73 5.07 -8.59
N ASN A 36 27.70 5.16 -9.46
CA ASN A 36 27.52 6.25 -10.42
C ASN A 36 26.30 7.17 -10.21
N ALA A 37 25.69 7.20 -9.03
CA ALA A 37 24.67 8.22 -8.72
C ALA A 37 25.33 9.34 -7.90
N GLY A 38 25.63 10.46 -8.54
CA GLY A 38 26.32 11.61 -7.95
C GLY A 38 25.62 12.20 -6.72
N GLY A 39 26.33 12.26 -5.58
CA GLY A 39 25.95 12.95 -4.36
C GLY A 39 26.28 12.15 -3.10
N LYS A 40 27.28 12.57 -2.38
CA LYS A 40 27.84 12.12 -1.10
C LYS A 40 26.92 11.35 -0.13
N CYS A 41 26.58 10.12 -0.48
CA CYS A 41 26.14 9.09 0.47
C CYS A 41 26.99 7.83 0.25
N LYS A 42 28.28 7.93 0.56
CA LYS A 42 29.19 6.77 0.63
C LYS A 42 29.01 6.11 1.99
N GLY A 43 27.94 5.32 2.14
CA GLY A 43 27.70 4.58 3.35
C GLY A 43 27.19 3.18 3.03
N LYS A 44 27.44 2.22 3.91
CA LYS A 44 26.90 0.86 3.82
C LYS A 44 25.39 0.94 4.00
N VAL A 45 24.61 0.58 2.95
CA VAL A 45 23.16 0.49 3.02
C VAL A 45 22.76 -0.91 3.43
N GLU A 46 21.66 -1.03 4.17
CA GLU A 46 21.11 -2.31 4.62
C GLU A 46 19.61 -2.37 4.31
N LEU A 47 19.16 -3.46 3.69
CA LEU A 47 17.76 -3.70 3.42
C LEU A 47 17.08 -4.29 4.67
N CYS A 48 16.02 -3.63 5.12
CA CYS A 48 15.20 -4.10 6.21
C CYS A 48 13.96 -4.78 5.62
N GLN A 49 13.97 -6.10 5.48
CA GLN A 49 12.90 -6.87 4.83
C GLN A 49 12.28 -7.91 5.77
N GLY A 50 11.00 -8.21 5.57
CA GLY A 50 10.27 -9.20 6.35
C GLY A 50 10.27 -8.90 7.85
N ALA A 51 10.38 -9.93 8.67
CA ALA A 51 10.61 -9.83 10.10
C ALA A 51 12.09 -9.54 10.39
N TYR A 52 12.56 -8.36 9.97
CA TYR A 52 13.95 -7.93 10.04
C TYR A 52 14.51 -7.93 11.47
N GLN A 53 13.68 -7.66 12.44
CA GLN A 53 14.02 -7.67 13.86
C GLN A 53 12.92 -8.33 14.70
N THR A 54 13.21 -8.68 15.96
CA THR A 54 12.21 -9.23 16.86
C THR A 54 11.25 -8.13 17.34
N PRO A 55 10.03 -8.47 17.83
CA PRO A 55 9.13 -7.50 18.45
C PRO A 55 9.78 -6.71 19.60
N GLN A 56 10.63 -7.35 20.41
CA GLN A 56 11.35 -6.71 21.50
C GLN A 56 12.39 -5.70 21.01
N GLN A 57 13.11 -6.04 19.93
CA GLN A 57 14.05 -5.12 19.29
C GLN A 57 13.32 -3.93 18.67
N GLY A 58 12.18 -4.16 18.01
CA GLY A 58 11.34 -3.10 17.45
C GLY A 58 10.82 -2.14 18.52
N LYS A 59 10.34 -2.67 19.65
CA LYS A 59 9.92 -1.85 20.80
C LYS A 59 11.06 -1.03 21.38
N LYS A 60 12.25 -1.64 21.54
CA LYS A 60 13.46 -0.92 22.02
C LYS A 60 13.86 0.19 21.05
N GLN A 61 13.86 -0.09 19.76
CA GLN A 61 14.19 0.88 18.72
C GLN A 61 13.23 2.09 18.73
N LEU A 62 11.91 1.87 18.92
CA LEU A 62 10.95 2.96 19.05
C LEU A 62 11.21 3.82 20.28
N ALA A 63 11.62 3.22 21.40
CA ALA A 63 11.99 3.97 22.60
C ALA A 63 13.25 4.81 22.36
N GLU A 64 14.24 4.28 21.64
CA GLU A 64 15.45 5.03 21.23
C GLU A 64 15.09 6.20 20.30
N PHE A 65 14.21 5.99 19.34
CA PHE A 65 13.72 7.06 18.45
C PHE A 65 12.97 8.13 19.23
N ALA A 66 12.06 7.74 20.14
CA ALA A 66 11.33 8.68 20.97
C ALA A 66 12.25 9.52 21.88
N GLY A 67 13.40 8.97 22.30
CA GLY A 67 14.42 9.68 23.05
C GLY A 67 15.30 10.64 22.23
N SER A 68 15.17 10.63 20.91
CA SER A 68 15.98 11.46 20.01
C SER A 68 15.40 12.86 19.72
N TYR A 69 14.21 13.14 20.20
CA TYR A 69 13.53 14.43 20.09
C TYR A 69 12.59 14.64 21.29
N SER A 70 12.38 15.90 21.68
CA SER A 70 11.50 16.29 22.80
C SER A 70 10.58 17.46 22.43
N THR A 71 10.91 18.17 21.36
CA THR A 71 10.16 19.34 20.87
C THR A 71 9.59 19.08 19.48
N LEU A 72 8.60 19.89 19.08
CA LEU A 72 8.04 19.84 17.73
C LEU A 72 9.09 20.16 16.65
N GLU A 73 9.99 21.08 16.92
CA GLU A 73 11.05 21.49 15.99
C GLU A 73 12.04 20.34 15.77
N GLU A 74 12.46 19.66 16.82
CA GLU A 74 13.32 18.48 16.72
C GLU A 74 12.64 17.35 15.95
N TRP A 75 11.35 17.11 16.22
CA TRP A 75 10.58 16.15 15.44
C TRP A 75 10.50 16.53 13.96
N LYS A 76 10.20 17.81 13.63
CA LYS A 76 10.15 18.28 12.24
C LYS A 76 11.48 18.08 11.51
N ALA A 77 12.60 18.32 12.18
CA ALA A 77 13.93 18.09 11.64
C ALA A 77 14.17 16.60 11.35
N ARG A 78 13.78 15.70 12.28
CA ARG A 78 13.84 14.27 12.12
C ARG A 78 12.91 13.79 10.99
N ALA A 79 11.67 14.27 10.95
CA ALA A 79 10.68 13.93 9.91
C ALA A 79 11.17 14.35 8.51
N LYS A 80 11.78 15.52 8.38
CA LYS A 80 12.41 15.97 7.14
C LYS A 80 13.51 15.01 6.70
N ASN A 81 14.41 14.62 7.61
CA ASN A 81 15.49 13.68 7.30
C ASN A 81 14.93 12.31 6.86
N ILE A 82 13.91 11.77 7.54
CA ILE A 82 13.29 10.51 7.16
C ILE A 82 12.70 10.61 5.75
N ARG A 83 11.96 11.68 5.44
CA ARG A 83 11.38 11.91 4.11
C ARG A 83 12.44 11.96 3.02
N GLU A 84 13.52 12.70 3.26
CA GLU A 84 14.64 12.78 2.33
C GLU A 84 15.32 11.41 2.14
N CYS A 85 15.44 10.62 3.20
CA CYS A 85 16.01 9.28 3.13
C CYS A 85 15.11 8.30 2.38
N ILE A 86 13.77 8.40 2.52
CA ILE A 86 12.84 7.64 1.68
C ILE A 86 13.06 7.98 0.21
N LEU A 87 13.08 9.26 -0.15
CA LEU A 87 13.22 9.70 -1.54
C LEU A 87 14.60 9.31 -2.13
N ARG A 88 15.69 9.45 -1.37
CA ARG A 88 17.03 9.02 -1.81
C ARG A 88 17.10 7.49 -1.91
N GLY A 89 16.68 6.78 -0.86
CA GLY A 89 16.72 5.33 -0.81
C GLY A 89 15.89 4.66 -1.91
N SER A 90 14.75 5.25 -2.26
CA SER A 90 13.91 4.84 -3.39
C SER A 90 14.40 5.38 -4.74
N GLN A 91 15.48 6.16 -4.79
CA GLN A 91 15.99 6.83 -5.99
C GLN A 91 14.95 7.75 -6.67
N LEU A 92 14.14 8.44 -5.88
CA LEU A 92 13.16 9.45 -6.30
C LEU A 92 13.62 10.88 -5.94
N GLN A 93 14.91 11.09 -5.75
CA GLN A 93 15.49 12.42 -5.51
C GLN A 93 16.66 12.66 -6.48
N PRO A 94 16.50 13.60 -7.46
CA PRO A 94 15.27 14.35 -7.73
C PRO A 94 14.12 13.45 -8.16
N PHE A 95 12.89 13.91 -7.92
CA PHE A 95 11.71 13.22 -8.46
C PHE A 95 11.74 13.31 -9.99
N PRO A 96 11.38 12.25 -10.73
CA PRO A 96 11.35 12.29 -12.19
C PRO A 96 10.44 13.42 -12.72
N ASP A 97 10.82 14.01 -13.86
CA ASP A 97 10.00 15.01 -14.54
C ASP A 97 8.61 14.44 -14.83
N ARG A 98 7.58 15.26 -14.59
CA ARG A 98 6.19 14.85 -14.82
C ARG A 98 5.85 14.96 -16.31
N CYS A 99 5.71 13.82 -16.99
CA CYS A 99 5.15 13.78 -18.33
C CYS A 99 3.64 14.07 -18.32
N PRO A 100 3.03 14.47 -19.42
CA PRO A 100 1.58 14.50 -19.59
C PRO A 100 0.98 13.15 -19.20
N LEU A 101 -0.16 13.16 -18.50
CA LEU A 101 -0.79 11.91 -18.05
C LEU A 101 -1.38 11.06 -19.17
N ASN A 102 -1.63 11.64 -20.36
CA ASN A 102 -2.19 10.93 -21.50
C ASN A 102 -3.32 9.97 -21.11
N VAL A 103 -4.30 10.49 -20.37
CA VAL A 103 -5.35 9.70 -19.73
C VAL A 103 -6.22 9.00 -20.75
N ILE A 104 -6.39 7.70 -20.60
CA ILE A 104 -7.28 6.83 -21.37
C ILE A 104 -8.44 6.44 -20.46
N ARG A 105 -9.68 6.61 -20.92
CA ARG A 105 -10.90 6.27 -20.20
C ARG A 105 -11.91 5.63 -21.14
N HIS A 106 -12.50 4.49 -20.73
CA HIS A 106 -13.52 3.80 -21.52
C HIS A 106 -14.33 2.83 -20.66
N SER A 107 -15.30 2.15 -21.29
CA SER A 107 -16.12 1.10 -20.69
C SER A 107 -16.76 1.53 -19.37
N LYS A 108 -17.41 2.72 -19.39
CA LYS A 108 -18.16 3.21 -18.23
C LYS A 108 -19.39 2.35 -18.01
N ARG A 109 -19.52 1.80 -16.80
CA ARG A 109 -20.65 0.99 -16.35
C ARG A 109 -21.37 1.69 -15.21
N GLU A 110 -22.71 1.62 -15.22
CA GLU A 110 -23.57 2.26 -14.24
C GLU A 110 -24.20 1.22 -13.31
N HIS A 111 -24.10 1.48 -12.02
CA HIS A 111 -24.66 0.65 -10.97
C HIS A 111 -25.47 1.51 -10.00
N LYS A 112 -26.17 0.91 -9.04
CA LYS A 112 -27.00 1.62 -8.10
C LYS A 112 -26.21 2.61 -7.24
N GLY A 113 -26.25 3.91 -7.61
CA GLY A 113 -25.63 5.03 -6.91
C GLY A 113 -24.15 5.25 -7.20
N TYR A 114 -23.55 4.54 -8.15
CA TYR A 114 -22.17 4.76 -8.58
C TYR A 114 -21.92 4.29 -10.03
N THR A 115 -20.83 4.75 -10.61
CA THR A 115 -20.32 4.25 -11.89
C THR A 115 -18.93 3.70 -11.72
N VAL A 116 -18.52 2.76 -12.60
CA VAL A 116 -17.15 2.26 -12.72
C VAL A 116 -16.65 2.50 -14.14
N GLU A 117 -15.40 2.93 -14.28
CA GLU A 117 -14.79 3.20 -15.57
C GLU A 117 -13.36 2.65 -15.59
N ASN A 118 -12.95 2.03 -16.68
CA ASN A 118 -11.59 1.56 -16.89
C ASN A 118 -10.69 2.73 -17.24
N VAL A 119 -9.56 2.87 -16.55
CA VAL A 119 -8.67 4.03 -16.68
C VAL A 119 -7.23 3.58 -16.79
N ALA A 120 -6.49 4.20 -17.72
CA ALA A 120 -5.03 4.21 -17.68
C ALA A 120 -4.51 5.64 -17.78
N PHE A 121 -3.33 5.88 -17.20
CA PHE A 121 -2.60 7.13 -17.40
C PHE A 121 -1.09 6.88 -17.44
N GLU A 122 -0.37 7.70 -18.17
CA GLU A 122 1.09 7.63 -18.28
C GLU A 122 1.75 8.26 -17.05
N SER A 123 2.45 7.46 -16.23
CA SER A 123 3.15 7.93 -15.03
C SER A 123 4.56 8.39 -15.31
N LEU A 124 5.25 7.67 -16.17
CA LEU A 124 6.57 7.96 -16.74
C LEU A 124 6.49 7.64 -18.24
N PRO A 125 7.43 8.13 -19.09
CA PRO A 125 7.39 7.86 -20.52
C PRO A 125 7.25 6.37 -20.84
N GLY A 126 6.13 5.98 -21.46
CA GLY A 126 5.80 4.59 -21.82
C GLY A 126 5.33 3.70 -20.67
N ILE A 127 5.24 4.21 -19.44
CA ILE A 127 4.76 3.49 -18.26
C ILE A 127 3.33 3.93 -17.95
N PHE A 128 2.38 3.02 -18.09
CA PHE A 128 0.96 3.29 -17.87
C PHE A 128 0.46 2.61 -16.59
N VAL A 129 -0.08 3.40 -15.68
CA VAL A 129 -0.83 2.92 -14.51
C VAL A 129 -2.26 2.62 -14.94
N THR A 130 -2.71 1.41 -14.70
CA THR A 130 -4.08 0.95 -15.00
C THR A 130 -4.91 0.86 -13.72
N GLY A 131 -6.22 1.01 -13.83
CA GLY A 131 -7.10 0.97 -12.67
C GLY A 131 -8.58 1.12 -13.02
N SER A 132 -9.39 1.17 -11.96
CA SER A 132 -10.83 1.40 -12.02
C SER A 132 -11.18 2.68 -11.27
N LEU A 133 -11.86 3.60 -11.93
CA LEU A 133 -12.38 4.84 -11.37
C LEU A 133 -13.85 4.64 -11.00
N TYR A 134 -14.15 4.75 -9.71
CA TYR A 134 -15.51 4.71 -9.17
C TYR A 134 -15.96 6.14 -8.88
N MET A 135 -17.13 6.53 -9.41
CA MET A 135 -17.68 7.86 -9.23
C MET A 135 -19.10 7.79 -8.66
N PRO A 136 -19.51 8.70 -7.77
CA PRO A 136 -20.91 8.76 -7.35
C PRO A 136 -21.80 9.23 -8.51
N MET A 137 -23.07 8.79 -8.52
CA MET A 137 -24.06 9.27 -9.48
C MET A 137 -24.80 10.50 -8.94
N ASP A 138 -25.23 10.46 -7.69
CA ASP A 138 -26.02 11.51 -7.06
C ASP A 138 -25.20 12.25 -6.01
N PHE A 139 -24.63 13.39 -6.38
CA PHE A 139 -23.85 14.23 -5.48
C PHE A 139 -23.98 15.71 -5.85
N GLU A 140 -23.71 16.58 -4.89
CA GLU A 140 -23.63 18.02 -5.07
C GLU A 140 -22.23 18.54 -4.67
N GLY A 141 -21.78 19.58 -5.38
CA GLY A 141 -20.51 20.23 -5.09
C GLY A 141 -19.27 19.43 -5.49
N LYS A 142 -18.17 19.59 -4.73
CA LYS A 142 -16.90 18.92 -4.99
C LYS A 142 -16.79 17.61 -4.23
N LEU A 143 -16.14 16.61 -4.82
CA LEU A 143 -15.91 15.29 -4.27
C LEU A 143 -14.59 15.21 -3.53
N ALA A 144 -14.52 14.41 -2.48
CA ALA A 144 -13.24 13.90 -1.99
C ALA A 144 -12.64 12.93 -3.02
N GLY A 145 -11.31 12.93 -3.15
CA GLY A 145 -10.56 11.95 -3.97
C GLY A 145 -9.96 10.88 -3.07
N ILE A 146 -10.15 9.59 -3.39
CA ILE A 146 -9.61 8.50 -2.58
C ILE A 146 -8.80 7.53 -3.44
N LEU A 147 -7.54 7.33 -3.11
CA LEU A 147 -6.69 6.30 -3.69
C LEU A 147 -6.82 5.00 -2.89
N CYS A 148 -6.98 3.90 -3.61
CA CYS A 148 -7.12 2.57 -3.03
C CYS A 148 -6.08 1.61 -3.61
N PRO A 149 -4.79 1.66 -3.19
CA PRO A 149 -3.81 0.64 -3.52
C PRO A 149 -4.20 -0.70 -2.91
N HIS A 150 -3.99 -1.79 -3.65
CA HIS A 150 -4.28 -3.14 -3.18
C HIS A 150 -3.08 -3.81 -2.51
N GLY A 151 -3.31 -4.86 -1.73
CA GLY A 151 -2.26 -5.72 -1.17
C GLY A 151 -1.93 -6.91 -2.09
N HIS A 152 -1.06 -7.82 -1.60
CA HIS A 152 -0.56 -8.98 -2.36
C HIS A 152 -1.49 -10.20 -2.23
N TRP A 153 -2.73 -10.08 -2.68
CA TRP A 153 -3.66 -11.22 -2.75
C TRP A 153 -3.72 -11.74 -4.18
N GLY A 154 -3.20 -12.94 -4.41
CA GLY A 154 -2.95 -13.50 -5.73
C GLY A 154 -3.71 -14.78 -6.07
N SER A 155 -4.68 -15.21 -5.24
CA SER A 155 -5.55 -16.33 -5.61
C SER A 155 -6.48 -15.95 -6.77
N LYS A 156 -7.04 -16.94 -7.46
CA LYS A 156 -7.93 -16.70 -8.60
C LYS A 156 -9.12 -15.79 -8.25
N GLU A 157 -9.69 -15.97 -7.04
CA GLU A 157 -10.87 -15.25 -6.56
C GLU A 157 -10.52 -13.94 -5.84
N GLU A 158 -9.24 -13.75 -5.49
CA GLU A 158 -8.75 -12.69 -4.62
C GLU A 158 -7.57 -11.94 -5.26
N TYR A 159 -7.67 -11.64 -6.56
CA TYR A 159 -6.55 -11.10 -7.33
C TYR A 159 -6.53 -9.57 -7.38
N GLY A 160 -5.51 -8.95 -6.76
CA GLY A 160 -5.21 -7.52 -6.88
C GLY A 160 -6.42 -6.61 -6.64
N ARG A 161 -6.64 -5.65 -7.56
CA ARG A 161 -7.80 -4.73 -7.49
C ARG A 161 -9.13 -5.38 -7.85
N PHE A 162 -9.11 -6.53 -8.52
CA PHE A 162 -10.33 -7.24 -8.96
C PHE A 162 -11.03 -7.98 -7.82
N ARG A 163 -10.36 -8.21 -6.69
CA ARG A 163 -10.93 -8.95 -5.57
C ARG A 163 -12.21 -8.29 -5.03
N PRO A 164 -13.21 -9.08 -4.60
CA PRO A 164 -14.50 -8.55 -4.10
C PRO A 164 -14.34 -7.51 -2.99
N ASN A 165 -13.44 -7.71 -2.03
CA ASN A 165 -13.21 -6.75 -0.95
C ASN A 165 -12.71 -5.37 -1.43
N MET A 166 -11.97 -5.30 -2.54
CA MET A 166 -11.59 -4.04 -3.17
C MET A 166 -12.80 -3.36 -3.80
N GLN A 167 -13.57 -4.11 -4.58
CA GLN A 167 -14.76 -3.60 -5.27
C GLN A 167 -15.82 -3.13 -4.26
N TYR A 168 -16.11 -3.91 -3.21
CA TYR A 168 -16.99 -3.48 -2.11
C TYR A 168 -16.55 -2.15 -1.52
N ARG A 169 -15.26 -2.01 -1.19
CA ARG A 169 -14.74 -0.78 -0.61
C ARG A 169 -14.86 0.41 -1.55
N CYS A 170 -14.39 0.27 -2.79
CA CYS A 170 -14.34 1.37 -3.73
C CYS A 170 -15.75 1.84 -4.14
N ALA A 171 -16.64 0.91 -4.47
CA ALA A 171 -18.02 1.20 -4.82
C ALA A 171 -18.80 1.83 -3.64
N THR A 172 -18.58 1.35 -2.43
CA THR A 172 -19.23 1.92 -1.23
C THR A 172 -18.74 3.34 -0.96
N LEU A 173 -17.43 3.60 -1.04
CA LEU A 173 -16.88 4.95 -0.89
C LEU A 173 -17.39 5.90 -1.99
N ALA A 174 -17.55 5.42 -3.23
CA ALA A 174 -18.16 6.21 -4.29
C ALA A 174 -19.62 6.54 -3.96
N ARG A 175 -20.42 5.57 -3.52
CA ARG A 175 -21.81 5.83 -3.05
C ARG A 175 -21.90 6.81 -1.89
N MET A 176 -20.86 6.89 -1.05
CA MET A 176 -20.76 7.85 0.05
C MET A 176 -20.37 9.26 -0.43
N GLY A 177 -20.04 9.47 -1.70
CA GLY A 177 -19.72 10.77 -2.28
C GLY A 177 -18.24 11.03 -2.52
N ALA A 178 -17.44 10.00 -2.83
CA ALA A 178 -16.05 10.15 -3.20
C ALA A 178 -15.79 9.74 -4.67
N ALA A 179 -14.82 10.39 -5.31
CA ALA A 179 -14.15 9.86 -6.50
C ALA A 179 -13.06 8.88 -6.04
N VAL A 180 -13.16 7.61 -6.38
CA VAL A 180 -12.28 6.56 -5.85
C VAL A 180 -11.51 5.90 -6.98
N PHE A 181 -10.20 5.87 -6.88
CA PHE A 181 -9.35 5.21 -7.85
C PHE A 181 -8.61 4.02 -7.24
N ALA A 182 -8.97 2.82 -7.70
CA ALA A 182 -8.28 1.57 -7.40
C ALA A 182 -7.34 1.25 -8.56
N TYR A 183 -6.03 1.26 -8.33
CA TYR A 183 -5.03 1.05 -9.37
C TYR A 183 -4.21 -0.22 -9.16
N ASP A 184 -3.72 -0.78 -10.26
CA ASP A 184 -2.87 -1.95 -10.23
C ASP A 184 -1.49 -1.61 -9.66
N MET A 185 -1.01 -2.44 -8.75
CA MET A 185 0.41 -2.47 -8.41
C MET A 185 1.23 -2.99 -9.59
N VAL A 186 2.48 -2.56 -9.70
CA VAL A 186 3.42 -3.02 -10.74
C VAL A 186 3.46 -4.55 -10.77
N GLY A 187 3.25 -5.13 -11.94
CA GLY A 187 3.21 -6.57 -12.16
C GLY A 187 1.89 -7.27 -11.80
N TRP A 188 0.83 -6.51 -11.46
CA TRP A 188 -0.53 -6.99 -11.22
C TRP A 188 -1.49 -6.50 -12.30
N GLY A 189 -2.67 -7.09 -12.39
CA GLY A 189 -3.71 -6.67 -13.32
C GLY A 189 -3.22 -6.61 -14.77
N ASP A 190 -3.46 -5.49 -15.42
CA ASP A 190 -3.03 -5.24 -16.80
C ASP A 190 -1.50 -5.32 -17.00
N TRP A 191 -0.71 -4.99 -15.99
CA TRP A 191 0.75 -5.11 -16.01
C TRP A 191 1.20 -6.56 -16.21
N LYS A 192 0.56 -7.51 -15.53
CA LYS A 192 0.87 -8.94 -15.71
C LYS A 192 0.60 -9.40 -17.14
N ASN A 193 -0.51 -8.95 -17.72
CA ASN A 193 -0.87 -9.25 -19.12
C ASN A 193 0.10 -8.63 -20.13
N ALA A 194 0.83 -7.61 -19.72
CA ALA A 194 1.91 -6.98 -20.50
C ALA A 194 3.30 -7.56 -20.21
N GLY A 195 3.38 -8.68 -19.50
CA GLY A 195 4.64 -9.39 -19.20
C GLY A 195 5.44 -8.82 -18.04
N TRP A 196 4.90 -7.89 -17.25
CA TRP A 196 5.58 -7.38 -16.06
C TRP A 196 5.45 -8.35 -14.90
N GLY A 197 6.57 -8.73 -14.29
CA GLY A 197 6.60 -9.48 -13.05
C GLY A 197 6.75 -8.57 -11.84
N HIS A 198 5.97 -8.80 -10.80
CA HIS A 198 6.01 -7.97 -9.59
C HIS A 198 7.36 -8.09 -8.83
N GLU A 199 7.80 -9.32 -8.59
CA GLU A 199 9.04 -9.58 -7.86
C GLU A 199 10.29 -9.41 -8.73
N SER A 200 10.17 -9.64 -10.04
CA SER A 200 11.27 -9.54 -11.00
C SER A 200 11.47 -8.12 -11.54
N CYS A 201 10.55 -7.19 -11.29
CA CYS A 201 10.70 -5.80 -11.70
C CYS A 201 11.84 -5.15 -10.92
N PRO A 202 12.91 -4.69 -11.57
CA PRO A 202 13.99 -3.99 -10.89
C PRO A 202 13.47 -2.69 -10.28
N LYS A 203 13.88 -2.39 -9.04
CA LYS A 203 13.48 -1.16 -8.33
C LYS A 203 11.96 -0.98 -8.25
N VAL A 204 11.22 -2.07 -8.05
CA VAL A 204 9.75 -2.05 -8.02
C VAL A 204 9.18 -1.03 -7.01
N LEU A 205 9.83 -0.82 -5.85
CA LEU A 205 9.43 0.18 -4.87
C LEU A 205 9.50 1.60 -5.46
N LYS A 206 10.58 1.94 -6.19
CA LYS A 206 10.70 3.24 -6.90
C LYS A 206 9.52 3.47 -7.82
N LEU A 207 9.28 2.51 -8.70
CA LEU A 207 8.24 2.62 -9.72
C LEU A 207 6.85 2.69 -9.07
N GLN A 208 6.59 1.84 -8.06
CA GLN A 208 5.32 1.80 -7.35
C GLN A 208 5.03 3.12 -6.62
N LEU A 209 6.01 3.69 -5.93
CA LEU A 209 5.84 4.97 -5.22
C LEU A 209 5.67 6.13 -6.22
N CYS A 210 6.43 6.14 -7.31
CA CYS A 210 6.24 7.10 -8.40
C CYS A 210 4.81 7.02 -8.97
N ASN A 211 4.33 5.82 -9.29
CA ASN A 211 2.97 5.59 -9.77
C ASN A 211 1.91 6.09 -8.78
N SER A 212 2.13 5.90 -7.48
CA SER A 212 1.21 6.38 -6.44
C SER A 212 1.14 7.91 -6.39
N VAL A 213 2.28 8.61 -6.52
CA VAL A 213 2.31 10.09 -6.62
C VAL A 213 1.60 10.56 -7.90
N ARG A 214 1.80 9.86 -9.03
CA ARG A 214 1.11 10.20 -10.29
C ARG A 214 -0.39 9.88 -10.26
N ALA A 215 -0.82 8.91 -9.45
CA ALA A 215 -2.25 8.65 -9.20
C ALA A 215 -2.93 9.80 -8.44
N VAL A 216 -2.19 10.51 -7.56
CA VAL A 216 -2.67 11.79 -6.98
C VAL A 216 -2.83 12.84 -8.08
N ASP A 217 -1.82 12.97 -8.98
CA ASP A 217 -1.91 13.90 -10.11
C ASP A 217 -3.16 13.59 -10.97
N PHE A 218 -3.43 12.30 -11.24
CA PHE A 218 -4.62 11.89 -12.00
C PHE A 218 -5.92 12.31 -11.31
N LEU A 219 -6.10 12.03 -10.01
CA LEU A 219 -7.29 12.46 -9.28
C LEU A 219 -7.50 13.97 -9.36
N LEU A 220 -6.43 14.75 -9.30
CA LEU A 220 -6.49 16.21 -9.38
C LEU A 220 -6.83 16.75 -10.78
N THR A 221 -6.76 15.92 -11.84
CA THR A 221 -7.27 16.30 -13.19
C THR A 221 -8.79 16.18 -13.29
N LEU A 222 -9.43 15.48 -12.36
CA LEU A 222 -10.88 15.32 -12.37
C LEU A 222 -11.56 16.62 -11.90
N PRO A 223 -12.36 17.30 -12.74
CA PRO A 223 -12.87 18.64 -12.42
C PRO A 223 -13.71 18.72 -11.15
N LEU A 224 -14.29 17.59 -10.75
CA LEU A 224 -15.18 17.49 -9.59
C LEU A 224 -14.41 17.18 -8.29
N VAL A 225 -13.14 16.80 -8.34
CA VAL A 225 -12.36 16.49 -7.15
C VAL A 225 -11.88 17.75 -6.47
N ASP A 226 -11.99 17.78 -5.16
CA ASP A 226 -11.43 18.80 -4.28
C ASP A 226 -10.00 18.42 -3.89
N GLY A 227 -9.02 19.17 -4.36
CA GLY A 227 -7.61 18.91 -4.08
C GLY A 227 -7.21 19.01 -2.59
N GLY A 228 -8.01 19.65 -1.77
CA GLY A 228 -7.84 19.70 -0.31
C GLY A 228 -8.41 18.48 0.43
N ARG A 229 -9.08 17.56 -0.28
CA ARG A 229 -9.74 16.40 0.31
C ARG A 229 -9.29 15.09 -0.34
N ILE A 230 -7.98 14.88 -0.46
CA ILE A 230 -7.40 13.65 -1.00
C ILE A 230 -7.05 12.69 0.12
N ALA A 231 -7.52 11.44 0.04
CA ALA A 231 -7.18 10.39 0.98
C ALA A 231 -6.51 9.20 0.28
N VAL A 232 -5.83 8.38 1.06
CA VAL A 232 -5.31 7.10 0.62
C VAL A 232 -5.58 6.01 1.67
N THR A 233 -6.03 4.83 1.21
CA THR A 233 -6.28 3.68 2.09
C THR A 233 -6.03 2.36 1.38
N GLY A 234 -5.23 1.52 1.99
CA GLY A 234 -4.93 0.17 1.52
C GLY A 234 -4.54 -0.76 2.65
N ALA A 235 -4.50 -2.06 2.39
CA ALA A 235 -4.09 -3.06 3.38
C ALA A 235 -2.85 -3.83 2.91
N SER A 236 -2.03 -4.32 3.85
CA SER A 236 -0.81 -5.07 3.54
C SER A 236 0.13 -4.23 2.65
N GLY A 237 0.60 -4.74 1.52
CA GLY A 237 1.37 -3.95 0.54
C GLY A 237 0.68 -2.63 0.12
N GLY A 238 -0.66 -2.61 0.05
CA GLY A 238 -1.43 -1.38 -0.17
C GLY A 238 -1.33 -0.40 1.01
N ALA A 239 -1.17 -0.88 2.24
CA ALA A 239 -0.91 -0.02 3.40
C ALA A 239 0.52 0.52 3.38
N THR A 240 1.49 -0.25 2.90
CA THR A 240 2.85 0.26 2.66
C THR A 240 2.81 1.44 1.69
N GLN A 241 2.09 1.32 0.58
CA GLN A 241 1.88 2.46 -0.34
C GLN A 241 1.13 3.61 0.33
N THR A 242 0.17 3.31 1.21
CA THR A 242 -0.59 4.33 1.95
C THR A 242 0.33 5.20 2.81
N PHE A 243 1.14 4.61 3.68
CA PHE A 243 1.99 5.43 4.56
C PHE A 243 3.22 6.01 3.84
N LEU A 244 3.79 5.34 2.84
CA LEU A 244 4.89 5.89 2.05
C LEU A 244 4.43 7.08 1.20
N LEU A 245 3.30 6.97 0.49
CA LEU A 245 2.74 8.07 -0.27
C LEU A 245 2.42 9.25 0.65
N THR A 246 1.77 9.00 1.80
CA THR A 246 1.47 10.03 2.80
C THR A 246 2.73 10.73 3.30
N ALA A 247 3.83 9.99 3.47
CA ALA A 247 5.10 10.54 3.94
C ALA A 247 5.77 11.47 2.93
N VAL A 248 5.64 11.20 1.62
CA VAL A 248 6.37 11.93 0.56
C VAL A 248 5.50 12.93 -0.21
N ASP A 249 4.17 12.86 -0.09
CA ASP A 249 3.22 13.73 -0.79
C ASP A 249 2.30 14.46 0.20
N GLU A 250 2.49 15.74 0.34
CA GLU A 250 1.73 16.58 1.29
C GLU A 250 0.28 16.84 0.86
N ARG A 251 -0.08 16.51 -0.38
CA ARG A 251 -1.46 16.62 -0.89
C ARG A 251 -2.40 15.57 -0.30
N ILE A 252 -1.88 14.52 0.31
CA ILE A 252 -2.69 13.54 1.04
C ILE A 252 -3.20 14.18 2.32
N ALA A 253 -4.50 14.45 2.38
CA ALA A 253 -5.15 15.05 3.54
C ALA A 253 -5.51 14.02 4.62
N VAL A 254 -5.81 12.76 4.26
CA VAL A 254 -6.20 11.69 5.19
C VAL A 254 -5.51 10.38 4.82
N SER A 255 -4.96 9.68 5.83
CA SER A 255 -4.21 8.42 5.67
C SER A 255 -4.85 7.30 6.48
N ILE A 256 -5.14 6.15 5.83
CA ILE A 256 -5.70 4.97 6.53
C ILE A 256 -4.92 3.71 6.14
N PRO A 257 -3.74 3.47 6.72
CA PRO A 257 -3.01 2.21 6.56
C PRO A 257 -3.66 1.09 7.37
N VAL A 258 -3.88 -0.06 6.72
CA VAL A 258 -4.58 -1.20 7.30
C VAL A 258 -3.66 -2.42 7.35
N VAL A 259 -3.48 -3.00 8.54
CA VAL A 259 -2.76 -4.25 8.86
C VAL A 259 -1.34 -4.32 8.28
N GLN A 260 -0.53 -3.26 8.47
CA GLN A 260 0.84 -3.23 7.97
C GLN A 260 1.83 -2.50 8.90
N ILE A 261 1.37 -1.53 9.70
CA ILE A 261 2.30 -0.76 10.53
C ILE A 261 2.84 -1.64 11.65
N SER A 262 4.15 -1.85 11.66
CA SER A 262 4.86 -2.64 12.66
C SER A 262 6.28 -2.12 12.84
N ALA A 263 6.78 -2.16 14.08
CA ALA A 263 8.14 -1.78 14.40
C ALA A 263 9.18 -2.86 14.03
N PHE A 264 8.73 -4.10 13.80
CA PHE A 264 9.63 -5.23 13.58
C PHE A 264 9.45 -5.93 12.23
N PHE A 265 8.32 -5.73 11.57
CA PHE A 265 8.03 -6.26 10.23
C PHE A 265 8.06 -5.11 9.21
N PHE A 266 8.97 -5.20 8.23
CA PHE A 266 9.26 -4.13 7.27
C PHE A 266 8.60 -4.33 5.90
N GLY A 267 7.84 -5.42 5.74
CA GLY A 267 7.22 -5.81 4.47
C GLY A 267 7.91 -7.02 3.85
N GLY A 268 7.12 -7.92 3.27
CA GLY A 268 7.59 -9.20 2.72
C GLY A 268 7.98 -9.14 1.24
N CYS A 269 7.75 -8.01 0.57
CA CYS A 269 7.94 -7.86 -0.86
C CYS A 269 8.92 -6.72 -1.20
N ASN A 270 9.60 -6.85 -2.33
CA ASN A 270 10.51 -5.81 -2.83
C ASN A 270 9.82 -4.45 -3.06
N CYS A 271 8.53 -4.42 -3.35
CA CYS A 271 7.77 -3.16 -3.48
C CYS A 271 7.52 -2.46 -2.13
N GLU A 272 7.75 -3.14 -1.02
CA GLU A 272 7.56 -2.61 0.34
C GLU A 272 8.90 -2.19 0.97
N SER A 273 9.95 -3.01 0.78
CA SER A 273 11.22 -2.87 1.47
C SER A 273 12.46 -3.29 0.64
N GLY A 274 12.29 -3.48 -0.66
CA GLY A 274 13.37 -3.90 -1.57
C GLY A 274 14.38 -2.80 -1.92
N MET A 275 14.24 -1.60 -1.33
CA MET A 275 15.18 -0.49 -1.50
C MET A 275 15.56 0.10 -0.12
N PRO A 276 16.76 0.72 0.04
CA PRO A 276 17.29 1.11 1.34
C PRO A 276 16.65 2.40 1.89
N ILE A 277 15.34 2.38 2.11
CA ILE A 277 14.58 3.51 2.65
C ILE A 277 14.58 3.55 4.18
N HIS A 278 14.94 2.46 4.86
CA HIS A 278 14.86 2.35 6.31
C HIS A 278 16.20 2.52 7.02
N LYS A 279 17.31 2.10 6.41
CA LYS A 279 18.61 2.08 7.07
C LYS A 279 19.78 2.36 6.14
N SER A 280 20.65 3.27 6.59
CA SER A 280 21.97 3.55 6.00
C SER A 280 22.91 4.01 7.12
N ASP A 281 24.17 4.28 6.82
CA ASP A 281 25.10 4.87 7.79
C ASP A 281 24.66 6.27 8.28
N MET A 282 23.73 6.91 7.54
CA MET A 282 23.28 8.27 7.82
C MET A 282 21.97 8.33 8.60
N HIS A 283 21.18 7.27 8.62
CA HIS A 283 19.87 7.23 9.31
C HIS A 283 19.39 5.81 9.57
N GLN A 284 18.47 5.72 10.50
CA GLN A 284 17.67 4.53 10.75
C GLN A 284 16.25 4.95 11.10
N THR A 285 15.27 4.25 10.51
CA THR A 285 13.84 4.43 10.76
C THR A 285 13.13 3.07 10.67
N ASN A 286 11.80 3.05 10.89
CA ASN A 286 10.94 1.89 10.66
C ASN A 286 9.55 2.34 10.18
N ASN A 287 8.68 1.38 9.85
CA ASN A 287 7.36 1.69 9.31
C ASN A 287 6.47 2.51 10.26
N VAL A 288 6.68 2.41 11.56
CA VAL A 288 5.92 3.20 12.56
C VAL A 288 6.28 4.67 12.47
N GLU A 289 7.57 4.96 12.38
CA GLU A 289 8.07 6.32 12.27
C GLU A 289 7.73 6.95 10.92
N ILE A 290 7.79 6.15 9.84
CA ILE A 290 7.33 6.59 8.50
C ILE A 290 5.84 6.92 8.53
N ALA A 291 5.01 6.09 9.18
CA ALA A 291 3.59 6.37 9.34
C ALA A 291 3.32 7.64 10.17
N ALA A 292 4.16 7.93 11.18
CA ALA A 292 4.06 9.14 11.99
C ALA A 292 4.31 10.44 11.19
N LEU A 293 4.92 10.36 9.99
CA LEU A 293 5.07 11.50 9.07
C LEU A 293 3.74 12.03 8.51
N ALA A 294 2.63 11.31 8.74
CA ALA A 294 1.30 11.82 8.44
C ALA A 294 0.94 13.04 9.31
N ALA A 295 1.44 13.12 10.54
CA ALA A 295 1.14 14.22 11.44
C ALA A 295 1.49 15.59 10.84
N PRO A 296 0.64 16.60 11.01
CA PRO A 296 -0.59 16.65 11.84
C PRO A 296 -1.89 16.23 11.11
N ARG A 297 -1.80 15.67 9.89
CA ARG A 297 -2.96 15.28 9.08
C ARG A 297 -3.70 14.08 9.70
N PRO A 298 -5.04 14.01 9.64
CA PRO A 298 -5.82 12.91 10.18
C PRO A 298 -5.35 11.53 9.71
N GLN A 299 -5.16 10.60 10.65
CA GLN A 299 -4.72 9.24 10.36
C GLN A 299 -5.49 8.21 11.18
N LEU A 300 -6.01 7.17 10.52
CA LEU A 300 -6.57 5.99 11.17
C LEU A 300 -5.65 4.79 10.92
N ILE A 301 -5.13 4.20 11.97
CA ILE A 301 -4.37 2.96 11.93
C ILE A 301 -5.32 1.81 12.24
N ILE A 302 -5.49 0.88 11.30
CA ILE A 302 -6.30 -0.33 11.54
C ILE A 302 -5.35 -1.51 11.69
N SER A 303 -5.48 -2.23 12.81
CA SER A 303 -4.64 -3.37 13.18
C SER A 303 -5.48 -4.57 13.59
N ASP A 304 -4.91 -5.75 13.62
CA ASP A 304 -5.59 -6.96 14.09
C ASP A 304 -4.69 -7.83 15.00
N GLY A 305 -5.30 -8.86 15.59
CA GLY A 305 -4.61 -9.68 16.59
C GLY A 305 -3.90 -10.90 16.02
N LYS A 306 -4.03 -11.19 14.71
CA LYS A 306 -3.54 -12.45 14.13
C LYS A 306 -2.45 -12.24 13.07
N ASP A 307 -1.82 -11.08 13.06
CA ASP A 307 -0.65 -10.79 12.24
C ASP A 307 0.40 -9.96 13.00
N TRP A 308 1.37 -9.41 12.28
CA TRP A 308 2.46 -8.58 12.84
C TRP A 308 1.99 -7.22 13.38
N THR A 309 0.70 -6.88 13.25
CA THR A 309 0.11 -5.66 13.83
C THR A 309 -0.56 -5.89 15.18
N SER A 310 -0.44 -7.09 15.75
CA SER A 310 -1.03 -7.46 17.06
C SER A 310 -0.54 -6.60 18.22
N ASN A 311 0.65 -6.04 18.13
CA ASN A 311 1.24 -5.16 19.15
C ASN A 311 0.85 -3.68 19.00
N THR A 312 0.17 -3.31 17.92
CA THR A 312 -0.11 -1.90 17.58
C THR A 312 -0.70 -1.09 18.76
N PRO A 313 -1.71 -1.56 19.51
CA PRO A 313 -2.29 -0.76 20.59
C PRO A 313 -1.31 -0.42 21.71
N GLN A 314 -0.33 -1.28 22.00
CA GLN A 314 0.58 -1.14 23.13
C GLN A 314 1.96 -0.62 22.76
N VAL A 315 2.36 -0.72 21.47
CA VAL A 315 3.73 -0.41 21.04
C VAL A 315 3.75 0.68 19.96
N GLU A 316 3.14 0.41 18.82
CA GLU A 316 3.26 1.27 17.64
C GLU A 316 2.39 2.53 17.76
N PHE A 317 1.13 2.37 18.14
CA PHE A 317 0.18 3.47 18.25
C PHE A 317 0.57 4.51 19.31
N PRO A 318 1.02 4.16 20.52
CA PRO A 318 1.50 5.14 21.50
C PRO A 318 2.64 6.01 20.98
N TYR A 319 3.57 5.44 20.19
CA TYR A 319 4.63 6.21 19.54
C TYR A 319 4.07 7.26 18.60
N ILE A 320 3.19 6.84 17.68
CA ILE A 320 2.59 7.73 16.68
C ILE A 320 1.75 8.82 17.38
N LYS A 321 0.95 8.44 18.38
CA LYS A 321 0.13 9.38 19.16
C LYS A 321 0.97 10.45 19.86
N ASN A 322 2.14 10.09 20.39
CA ASN A 322 3.06 11.05 20.98
C ASN A 322 3.57 12.08 19.96
N VAL A 323 3.78 11.69 18.71
CA VAL A 323 4.11 12.63 17.63
C VAL A 323 2.96 13.61 17.39
N TYR A 324 1.73 13.13 17.29
CA TYR A 324 0.55 14.01 17.13
C TYR A 324 0.37 14.96 18.32
N LYS A 325 0.73 14.51 19.53
CA LYS A 325 0.72 15.36 20.73
C LYS A 325 1.69 16.53 20.62
N LEU A 326 2.85 16.38 19.99
CA LEU A 326 3.78 17.50 19.75
C LEU A 326 3.16 18.59 18.89
N TYR A 327 2.25 18.23 17.97
CA TYR A 327 1.48 19.18 17.18
C TYR A 327 0.24 19.74 17.91
N GLY A 328 -0.12 19.20 19.07
CA GLY A 328 -1.35 19.58 19.80
C GLY A 328 -2.65 19.02 19.17
N VAL A 329 -2.56 17.97 18.36
CA VAL A 329 -3.68 17.38 17.61
C VAL A 329 -3.76 15.87 17.83
N GLU A 330 -3.56 15.40 19.03
CA GLU A 330 -3.54 13.97 19.36
C GLU A 330 -4.89 13.24 19.11
N GLN A 331 -5.98 13.99 18.97
CA GLN A 331 -7.30 13.49 18.61
C GLN A 331 -7.44 13.17 17.11
N ASP A 332 -6.51 13.65 16.26
CA ASP A 332 -6.56 13.43 14.82
C ASP A 332 -5.87 12.11 14.39
N VAL A 333 -5.34 11.36 15.36
CA VAL A 333 -4.87 10.00 15.12
C VAL A 333 -5.64 8.99 15.96
N GLU A 334 -6.13 7.93 15.30
CA GLU A 334 -6.91 6.87 15.94
C GLU A 334 -6.30 5.49 15.63
N ASN A 335 -6.51 4.52 16.52
CA ASN A 335 -6.26 3.11 16.26
C ASN A 335 -7.55 2.31 16.47
N VAL A 336 -7.97 1.57 15.44
CA VAL A 336 -8.98 0.52 15.57
C VAL A 336 -8.27 -0.82 15.51
N HIS A 337 -8.27 -1.53 16.63
CA HIS A 337 -7.67 -2.86 16.77
C HIS A 337 -8.74 -3.93 16.82
N LEU A 338 -8.61 -4.97 16.00
CA LEU A 338 -9.56 -6.08 15.88
C LEU A 338 -8.88 -7.40 16.32
N PRO A 339 -8.84 -7.69 17.64
CA PRO A 339 -7.97 -8.72 18.20
C PRO A 339 -8.31 -10.15 17.76
N LEU A 340 -9.53 -10.41 17.31
CA LEU A 340 -9.98 -11.73 16.85
C LEU A 340 -9.91 -11.91 15.33
N GLU A 341 -9.61 -10.84 14.61
CA GLU A 341 -9.52 -10.87 13.14
C GLU A 341 -8.10 -11.17 12.66
N GLY A 342 -7.99 -11.53 11.39
CA GLY A 342 -6.74 -11.79 10.70
C GLY A 342 -6.48 -10.82 9.57
N HIS A 343 -5.37 -11.07 8.85
CA HIS A 343 -4.79 -10.22 7.83
C HIS A 343 -5.68 -10.05 6.60
N ASN A 344 -6.54 -9.05 6.60
CA ASN A 344 -7.45 -8.71 5.51
C ASN A 344 -7.91 -7.25 5.58
N TYR A 345 -8.70 -6.82 4.58
CA TYR A 345 -9.50 -5.60 4.65
C TYR A 345 -11.00 -5.95 4.63
N GLY A 346 -11.41 -6.74 5.62
CA GLY A 346 -12.79 -7.23 5.79
C GLY A 346 -13.78 -6.14 6.19
N VAL A 347 -15.03 -6.54 6.38
CA VAL A 347 -16.16 -5.62 6.62
C VAL A 347 -15.93 -4.73 7.84
N SER A 348 -15.47 -5.27 8.97
CA SER A 348 -15.23 -4.53 10.21
C SER A 348 -14.23 -3.39 10.00
N LYS A 349 -13.13 -3.69 9.30
CA LYS A 349 -12.06 -2.74 8.97
C LYS A 349 -12.57 -1.68 7.99
N ARG A 350 -13.40 -2.07 6.99
CA ARG A 350 -14.02 -1.11 6.05
C ARG A 350 -14.96 -0.16 6.75
N ILE A 351 -15.80 -0.65 7.68
CA ILE A 351 -16.73 0.19 8.48
C ILE A 351 -15.94 1.21 9.31
N ALA A 352 -14.83 0.83 9.92
CA ALA A 352 -13.96 1.76 10.65
C ALA A 352 -13.44 2.87 9.73
N ALA A 353 -12.95 2.50 8.54
CA ALA A 353 -12.49 3.45 7.54
C ALA A 353 -13.61 4.38 7.05
N TYR A 354 -14.82 3.86 6.78
CA TYR A 354 -15.96 4.67 6.35
C TYR A 354 -16.33 5.74 7.38
N LYS A 355 -16.41 5.36 8.65
CA LYS A 355 -16.70 6.30 9.75
C LYS A 355 -15.64 7.39 9.87
N PHE A 356 -14.37 7.04 9.75
CA PHE A 356 -13.27 7.99 9.80
C PHE A 356 -13.29 8.95 8.61
N LEU A 357 -13.48 8.46 7.40
CA LEU A 357 -13.56 9.28 6.19
C LEU A 357 -14.78 10.21 6.20
N THR A 358 -15.89 9.78 6.80
CA THR A 358 -17.07 10.66 6.99
C THR A 358 -16.70 11.86 7.83
N ARG A 359 -16.02 11.68 8.96
CA ARG A 359 -15.64 12.78 9.85
C ARG A 359 -14.63 13.75 9.24
N HIS A 360 -13.66 13.23 8.48
CA HIS A 360 -12.52 14.03 8.00
C HIS A 360 -12.65 14.49 6.54
N LEU A 361 -13.49 13.84 5.73
CA LEU A 361 -13.73 14.22 4.32
C LEU A 361 -15.19 14.60 4.01
N GLY A 362 -16.10 14.55 5.00
CA GLY A 362 -17.49 14.91 4.78
C GLY A 362 -18.24 13.92 3.89
N LEU A 363 -17.89 12.62 3.92
CA LEU A 363 -18.65 11.60 3.19
C LEU A 363 -19.95 11.28 3.91
N SER A 364 -21.00 10.85 3.18
CA SER A 364 -22.30 10.52 3.73
C SER A 364 -22.43 9.04 4.08
N LEU A 365 -22.52 8.71 5.38
CA LEU A 365 -22.86 7.37 5.85
C LEU A 365 -24.32 6.99 5.55
N ASP A 366 -25.23 7.95 5.48
CA ASP A 366 -26.66 7.72 5.25
C ASP A 366 -26.93 6.98 3.93
N LYS A 367 -26.07 7.21 2.92
CA LYS A 367 -26.14 6.53 1.61
C LYS A 367 -25.91 5.01 1.68
N ILE A 368 -25.34 4.51 2.78
CA ILE A 368 -25.02 3.09 2.98
C ILE A 368 -25.62 2.50 4.26
N MET A 369 -26.34 3.31 5.03
CA MET A 369 -26.98 2.90 6.28
C MET A 369 -28.35 2.27 6.02
N LYS A 370 -28.66 1.18 6.71
CA LYS A 370 -29.98 0.55 6.72
C LYS A 370 -30.86 1.17 7.80
N PRO A 371 -32.20 0.97 7.74
CA PRO A 371 -33.12 1.45 8.77
C PRO A 371 -32.81 0.93 10.19
N ASP A 372 -32.16 -0.21 10.31
CA ASP A 372 -31.74 -0.81 11.58
C ASP A 372 -30.41 -0.23 12.12
N GLY A 373 -29.83 0.76 11.43
CA GLY A 373 -28.55 1.38 11.78
C GLY A 373 -27.32 0.59 11.37
N SER A 374 -27.47 -0.58 10.75
CA SER A 374 -26.34 -1.34 10.20
C SER A 374 -25.91 -0.79 8.84
N PHE A 375 -24.64 -1.02 8.46
CA PHE A 375 -24.13 -0.65 7.14
C PHE A 375 -24.38 -1.73 6.10
N SER A 376 -24.62 -1.34 4.85
CA SER A 376 -24.87 -2.26 3.77
C SER A 376 -24.02 -1.98 2.54
N GLU A 377 -23.30 -3.01 2.13
CA GLU A 377 -22.59 -3.07 0.85
C GLU A 377 -23.39 -3.88 -0.19
N SER A 378 -24.64 -4.31 0.11
CA SER A 378 -25.44 -5.24 -0.72
C SER A 378 -25.84 -4.67 -2.08
N SER A 379 -25.73 -3.38 -2.32
CA SER A 379 -25.98 -2.76 -3.63
C SER A 379 -24.74 -2.75 -4.55
N VAL A 380 -23.61 -3.25 -4.06
CA VAL A 380 -22.39 -3.33 -4.86
C VAL A 380 -22.47 -4.55 -5.77
N VAL A 381 -22.22 -4.33 -7.04
CA VAL A 381 -22.05 -5.39 -8.05
C VAL A 381 -20.57 -5.73 -8.14
N ILE A 382 -20.25 -7.01 -8.07
CA ILE A 382 -18.88 -7.51 -8.29
C ILE A 382 -18.74 -7.79 -9.78
N GLU A 383 -17.89 -7.01 -10.42
CA GLU A 383 -17.59 -7.15 -11.85
C GLU A 383 -16.54 -8.22 -12.08
N SER A 384 -16.55 -8.82 -13.28
CA SER A 384 -15.55 -9.80 -13.71
C SER A 384 -14.18 -9.14 -13.94
N ILE A 385 -13.13 -9.95 -13.97
CA ILE A 385 -11.78 -9.46 -14.30
C ILE A 385 -11.78 -8.90 -15.73
N GLU A 386 -12.45 -9.58 -16.64
CA GLU A 386 -12.54 -9.23 -18.07
C GLU A 386 -13.16 -7.86 -18.26
N ASP A 387 -14.26 -7.54 -17.55
CA ASP A 387 -14.92 -6.23 -17.60
C ASP A 387 -14.03 -5.11 -17.05
N MET A 388 -13.14 -5.44 -16.13
CA MET A 388 -12.27 -4.47 -15.43
C MET A 388 -10.91 -4.28 -16.08
N LEU A 389 -10.48 -5.11 -17.05
CA LEU A 389 -9.24 -4.90 -17.80
C LEU A 389 -9.32 -3.60 -18.60
N VAL A 390 -8.22 -2.84 -18.56
CA VAL A 390 -8.11 -1.57 -19.30
C VAL A 390 -7.67 -1.81 -20.72
N PHE A 391 -6.83 -2.81 -20.95
CA PHE A 391 -6.32 -3.12 -22.27
C PHE A 391 -6.77 -4.52 -22.73
N ASP A 392 -7.51 -4.53 -23.85
CA ASP A 392 -8.05 -5.71 -24.50
C ASP A 392 -7.93 -5.59 -26.03
N ALA A 393 -8.67 -6.41 -26.79
CA ALA A 393 -8.66 -6.38 -28.24
C ALA A 393 -9.31 -5.11 -28.83
N GLU A 394 -10.32 -4.55 -28.15
CA GLU A 394 -11.04 -3.33 -28.58
C GLU A 394 -10.32 -2.07 -28.10
N HIS A 395 -9.57 -2.16 -27.02
CA HIS A 395 -8.81 -1.08 -26.40
C HIS A 395 -7.32 -1.45 -26.33
N PRO A 396 -6.58 -1.38 -27.44
CA PRO A 396 -5.19 -1.78 -27.50
C PRO A 396 -4.29 -0.83 -26.70
N ARG A 397 -3.16 -1.35 -26.22
CA ARG A 397 -2.13 -0.54 -25.56
C ARG A 397 -1.61 0.56 -26.47
N PRO A 398 -1.27 1.75 -25.94
CA PRO A 398 -0.59 2.79 -26.69
C PRO A 398 0.69 2.30 -27.37
N ALA A 399 1.04 2.88 -28.51
CA ALA A 399 2.23 2.46 -29.27
C ALA A 399 3.55 2.65 -28.51
N ASN A 400 3.59 3.60 -27.57
CA ASN A 400 4.74 3.84 -26.69
C ASN A 400 4.71 3.01 -25.39
N TYR A 401 3.74 2.09 -25.22
CA TYR A 401 3.66 1.26 -24.01
C TYR A 401 4.86 0.33 -23.90
N ILE A 402 5.59 0.40 -22.78
CA ILE A 402 6.74 -0.45 -22.52
C ILE A 402 6.26 -1.80 -21.97
N MET A 403 6.55 -2.88 -22.70
CA MET A 403 6.26 -4.25 -22.27
C MET A 403 7.23 -4.70 -21.19
N GLY A 404 6.77 -5.53 -20.24
CA GLY A 404 7.60 -6.07 -19.17
C GLY A 404 8.78 -6.94 -19.64
N THR A 405 8.77 -7.36 -20.89
CA THR A 405 9.86 -8.08 -21.55
C THR A 405 10.96 -7.16 -22.12
N ASP A 406 10.68 -5.86 -22.25
CA ASP A 406 11.65 -4.88 -22.79
C ASP A 406 12.56 -4.36 -21.64
N THR A 407 13.55 -5.15 -21.32
CA THR A 407 14.47 -4.86 -20.20
C THR A 407 15.30 -3.58 -20.41
N GLU A 408 15.62 -3.22 -21.64
CA GLU A 408 16.42 -2.02 -21.95
C GLU A 408 15.58 -0.75 -21.80
N ALA A 409 14.34 -0.73 -22.32
CA ALA A 409 13.42 0.38 -22.09
C ALA A 409 13.11 0.56 -20.59
N ILE A 410 12.87 -0.53 -19.86
CA ILE A 410 12.65 -0.50 -18.40
C ILE A 410 13.85 0.11 -17.67
N LYS A 411 15.07 -0.31 -17.99
CA LYS A 411 16.29 0.26 -17.40
C LYS A 411 16.42 1.75 -17.75
N GLY A 412 16.13 2.12 -19.01
CA GLY A 412 16.16 3.51 -19.46
C GLY A 412 15.24 4.42 -18.64
N VAL A 413 13.99 4.00 -18.42
CA VAL A 413 13.02 4.75 -17.60
C VAL A 413 13.44 4.82 -16.15
N LEU A 414 13.85 3.69 -15.56
CA LEU A 414 14.22 3.63 -14.14
C LEU A 414 15.53 4.37 -13.81
N SER A 415 16.41 4.58 -14.80
CA SER A 415 17.63 5.39 -14.64
C SER A 415 17.39 6.89 -14.84
N GLY A 416 16.22 7.31 -15.31
CA GLY A 416 15.91 8.71 -15.61
C GLY A 416 16.46 9.18 -16.97
N ASN A 417 16.89 8.28 -17.85
CA ASN A 417 17.47 8.59 -19.14
C ASN A 417 16.42 8.86 -20.25
N MET A 418 15.15 8.65 -19.94
CA MET A 418 14.03 8.94 -20.87
C MET A 418 13.36 10.25 -20.48
N THR A 419 13.40 11.21 -21.39
CA THR A 419 12.69 12.49 -21.22
C THR A 419 11.29 12.42 -21.80
N CYS A 420 10.38 13.17 -21.21
CA CYS A 420 9.06 13.41 -21.78
C CYS A 420 9.21 14.15 -23.14
N LYS A 421 8.69 13.57 -24.20
CA LYS A 421 8.63 14.19 -25.54
C LYS A 421 7.37 15.04 -25.67
#